data_b03ebef0aeeb694e5ca074dec4243253
#
_entry.id   b03ebef0aeeb694e5ca074dec4243253
#
_cell.length_a   1.000
_cell.length_b   1.000
_cell.length_c   1.000
_cell.angle_alpha   90.00
_cell.angle_beta   90.00
_cell.angle_gamma   90.00
#
_symmetry.space_group_name_H-M   'P 1'
#
loop_
_entity.id
_entity.type
_entity.pdbx_description
1 polymer ?
#
loop_
_entity_poly.entity_id
_entity_poly.type
_entity_poly.pdbx_seq_one_letter_code
_entity_poly.pdbx_strand_id
1 'polypeptide(L)'
;MRSGNELTKKIPLAAFSGSLIDYPLREAMEITAELGFDGIEIACRSPHLGLDTPLEEVKELGDYAAGLGLCIPALAGYTGHFSSLNDEECETALEEFRKLLRIAEVLSVPCIRVFPGGPNAFLAEDQHYERAAHYLRKCIIEAEESGVQLLIEIHNQTLVEDADSALRLLELTGGSGLGFIHDAGNMYISGVDYGEASVRKLGSHLSHIHIKDEKRIAIEGAEGSFTNRTRHGIEAFMQCRLGEGSVDHRPMLAAVLMSGYAGWMTLECAAPFPPKERLAYDLAEIERQLEAVRKVKRSSLLE
;
A
#
# COMPACT_ATOMS: atom_id res chain seq x y z
N MET A 1 -29.70 11.58 -4.09
CA MET A 1 -28.90 12.76 -3.66
C MET A 1 -27.98 12.29 -2.53
N ARG A 2 -26.74 11.92 -2.84
CA ARG A 2 -25.71 11.64 -1.81
C ARG A 2 -25.24 13.00 -1.31
N SER A 3 -25.32 13.22 -0.03
CA SER A 3 -25.23 14.53 0.61
C SER A 3 -23.81 15.09 0.55
N GLY A 4 -23.70 16.45 0.49
CA GLY A 4 -22.43 17.20 0.51
C GLY A 4 -21.54 16.95 1.75
N ASN A 5 -21.91 16.00 2.59
CA ASN A 5 -21.16 15.57 3.79
C ASN A 5 -19.97 14.64 3.47
N GLU A 6 -19.97 13.95 2.32
CA GLU A 6 -18.88 13.00 1.95
C GLU A 6 -17.57 13.74 1.60
N LEU A 7 -17.66 14.91 0.98
CA LEU A 7 -16.49 15.73 0.63
C LEU A 7 -15.78 16.38 1.84
N THR A 8 -16.39 16.37 3.01
CA THR A 8 -15.84 17.00 4.23
C THR A 8 -15.09 16.02 5.11
N LYS A 9 -15.25 14.72 4.89
CA LYS A 9 -14.56 13.70 5.70
C LYS A 9 -13.05 13.77 5.46
N LYS A 10 -12.28 13.94 6.55
CA LYS A 10 -10.81 13.83 6.50
C LYS A 10 -10.44 12.36 6.20
N ILE A 11 -9.61 12.13 5.20
CA ILE A 11 -8.94 10.84 5.00
C ILE A 11 -7.69 10.87 5.87
N PRO A 12 -7.50 9.92 6.80
CA PRO A 12 -6.32 9.89 7.64
C PRO A 12 -5.07 9.55 6.82
N LEU A 13 -3.96 10.20 7.15
CA LEU A 13 -2.68 10.07 6.48
C LEU A 13 -1.69 9.34 7.37
N ALA A 14 -1.03 8.31 6.83
CA ALA A 14 0.03 7.59 7.50
C ALA A 14 1.36 7.75 6.75
N ALA A 15 2.48 7.69 7.47
CA ALA A 15 3.79 7.50 6.88
C ALA A 15 4.10 6.01 6.78
N PHE A 16 4.70 5.57 5.68
CA PHE A 16 5.28 4.24 5.58
C PHE A 16 6.61 4.21 6.32
N SER A 17 6.76 3.35 7.32
CA SER A 17 8.01 3.29 8.09
C SER A 17 9.22 2.91 7.23
N GLY A 18 8.99 2.16 6.13
CA GLY A 18 10.04 1.87 5.14
C GLY A 18 10.66 3.10 4.48
N SER A 19 9.95 4.22 4.43
CA SER A 19 10.51 5.52 3.99
C SER A 19 11.48 6.13 5.01
N LEU A 20 11.48 5.62 6.23
CA LEU A 20 12.35 6.01 7.35
C LEU A 20 13.29 4.87 7.78
N ILE A 21 13.62 3.97 6.86
CA ILE A 21 14.35 2.73 7.16
C ILE A 21 15.77 2.97 7.73
N ASP A 22 16.31 4.16 7.54
CA ASP A 22 17.60 4.58 8.08
C ASP A 22 17.58 4.89 9.58
N TYR A 23 16.37 4.96 10.17
CA TYR A 23 16.14 5.23 11.59
C TYR A 23 15.64 3.98 12.31
N PRO A 24 15.94 3.78 13.61
CA PRO A 24 15.25 2.78 14.42
C PRO A 24 13.73 3.03 14.43
N LEU A 25 12.90 1.98 14.55
CA LEU A 25 11.44 2.10 14.44
C LEU A 25 10.83 3.12 15.42
N ARG A 26 11.32 3.20 16.67
CA ARG A 26 10.84 4.19 17.65
C ARG A 26 11.11 5.62 17.19
N GLU A 27 12.30 5.88 16.65
CA GLU A 27 12.67 7.19 16.09
C GLU A 27 11.84 7.50 14.83
N ALA A 28 11.58 6.51 13.98
CA ALA A 28 10.68 6.65 12.83
C ALA A 28 9.24 7.03 13.27
N MET A 29 8.75 6.46 14.39
CA MET A 29 7.46 6.84 14.99
C MET A 29 7.48 8.28 15.52
N GLU A 30 8.55 8.69 16.21
CA GLU A 30 8.72 10.08 16.69
C GLU A 30 8.70 11.08 15.52
N ILE A 31 9.50 10.83 14.48
CA ILE A 31 9.54 11.65 13.27
C ILE A 31 8.15 11.75 12.64
N THR A 32 7.45 10.61 12.53
CA THR A 32 6.09 10.56 11.96
C THR A 32 5.11 11.43 12.76
N ALA A 33 5.14 11.34 14.08
CA ALA A 33 4.30 12.15 14.96
C ALA A 33 4.66 13.65 14.90
N GLU A 34 5.96 13.98 14.92
CA GLU A 34 6.45 15.37 14.79
C GLU A 34 6.01 16.03 13.47
N LEU A 35 5.97 15.28 12.38
CA LEU A 35 5.51 15.76 11.08
C LEU A 35 4.00 15.96 11.02
N GLY A 36 3.22 15.42 11.95
CA GLY A 36 1.78 15.59 12.04
C GLY A 36 0.95 14.56 11.29
N PHE A 37 1.50 13.39 10.98
CA PHE A 37 0.74 12.26 10.45
C PHE A 37 -0.26 11.72 11.48
N ASP A 38 -1.36 11.15 10.99
CA ASP A 38 -2.37 10.50 11.84
C ASP A 38 -1.96 9.06 12.23
N GLY A 39 -0.97 8.47 11.53
CA GLY A 39 -0.51 7.11 11.79
C GLY A 39 0.78 6.73 11.09
N ILE A 40 1.22 5.50 11.34
CA ILE A 40 2.40 4.89 10.71
C ILE A 40 2.06 3.47 10.26
N GLU A 41 2.26 3.16 8.99
CA GLU A 41 2.24 1.79 8.47
C GLU A 41 3.60 1.15 8.66
N ILE A 42 3.66 0.00 9.32
CA ILE A 42 4.93 -0.60 9.74
C ILE A 42 5.43 -1.60 8.69
N ALA A 43 6.64 -1.38 8.19
CA ALA A 43 7.39 -2.34 7.38
C ALA A 43 7.85 -3.52 8.25
N CYS A 44 7.28 -4.72 8.00
CA CYS A 44 7.59 -5.93 8.77
C CYS A 44 8.84 -6.61 8.26
N ARG A 45 9.96 -5.91 8.35
CA ARG A 45 11.32 -6.37 8.02
C ARG A 45 12.37 -5.61 8.84
N SER A 46 13.55 -6.23 9.00
CA SER A 46 14.72 -5.55 9.60
C SER A 46 15.07 -4.26 8.83
N PRO A 47 15.48 -3.17 9.51
CA PRO A 47 15.71 -3.04 10.96
C PRO A 47 14.46 -2.65 11.77
N HIS A 48 13.27 -2.57 11.17
CA HIS A 48 12.05 -2.17 11.87
C HIS A 48 11.44 -3.34 12.65
N LEU A 49 10.38 -3.98 12.14
CA LEU A 49 9.66 -5.02 12.86
C LEU A 49 9.88 -6.39 12.19
N GLY A 50 10.78 -7.20 12.76
CA GLY A 50 11.02 -8.57 12.28
C GLY A 50 9.90 -9.53 12.73
N LEU A 51 9.67 -10.59 11.96
CA LEU A 51 8.65 -11.61 12.28
C LEU A 51 8.95 -12.41 13.57
N ASP A 52 10.22 -12.42 14.01
CA ASP A 52 10.67 -13.10 15.21
C ASP A 52 10.84 -12.16 16.41
N THR A 53 10.39 -10.90 16.28
CA THR A 53 10.39 -9.94 17.40
C THR A 53 9.52 -10.49 18.54
N PRO A 54 10.02 -10.52 19.80
CA PRO A 54 9.25 -10.98 20.93
C PRO A 54 7.93 -10.23 21.08
N LEU A 55 6.82 -10.93 21.33
CA LEU A 55 5.48 -10.31 21.37
C LEU A 55 5.35 -9.25 22.49
N GLU A 56 6.13 -9.36 23.55
CA GLU A 56 6.22 -8.34 24.59
C GLU A 56 6.78 -7.02 24.04
N GLU A 57 7.86 -7.11 23.25
CA GLU A 57 8.46 -5.95 22.57
C GLU A 57 7.50 -5.37 21.53
N VAL A 58 6.80 -6.23 20.78
CA VAL A 58 5.75 -5.81 19.85
C VAL A 58 4.68 -5.00 20.58
N LYS A 59 4.21 -5.47 21.75
CA LYS A 59 3.25 -4.75 22.56
C LYS A 59 3.76 -3.38 23.01
N GLU A 60 5.02 -3.32 23.48
CA GLU A 60 5.65 -2.06 23.88
C GLU A 60 5.74 -1.06 22.71
N LEU A 61 5.98 -1.54 21.48
CA LEU A 61 5.96 -0.69 20.28
C LEU A 61 4.56 -0.14 20.00
N GLY A 62 3.52 -0.95 20.17
CA GLY A 62 2.13 -0.50 20.04
C GLY A 62 1.76 0.56 21.09
N ASP A 63 2.10 0.32 22.35
CA ASP A 63 1.88 1.27 23.44
C ASP A 63 2.65 2.58 23.20
N TYR A 64 3.85 2.49 22.63
CA TYR A 64 4.67 3.65 22.27
C TYR A 64 4.04 4.48 21.15
N ALA A 65 3.62 3.85 20.05
CA ALA A 65 2.91 4.52 18.95
C ALA A 65 1.65 5.24 19.46
N ALA A 66 0.85 4.56 20.29
CA ALA A 66 -0.35 5.14 20.89
C ALA A 66 -0.01 6.33 21.81
N GLY A 67 1.10 6.25 22.57
CA GLY A 67 1.61 7.36 23.39
C GLY A 67 2.00 8.60 22.59
N LEU A 68 2.41 8.42 21.34
CA LEU A 68 2.69 9.50 20.38
C LEU A 68 1.43 9.98 19.63
N GLY A 69 0.27 9.38 19.87
CA GLY A 69 -0.99 9.68 19.17
C GLY A 69 -1.08 9.09 17.77
N LEU A 70 -0.22 8.13 17.42
CA LEU A 70 -0.22 7.47 16.12
C LEU A 70 -1.10 6.22 16.12
N CYS A 71 -1.93 6.06 15.08
CA CYS A 71 -2.55 4.80 14.74
C CYS A 71 -1.59 3.93 13.90
N ILE A 72 -1.75 2.61 13.95
CA ILE A 72 -1.09 1.67 13.05
C ILE A 72 -2.16 1.08 12.12
N PRO A 73 -2.37 1.62 10.90
CA PRO A 73 -3.48 1.20 10.04
C PRO A 73 -3.24 -0.15 9.37
N ALA A 74 -1.99 -0.52 9.12
CA ALA A 74 -1.62 -1.77 8.47
C ALA A 74 -0.20 -2.20 8.83
N LEU A 75 0.05 -3.51 8.72
CA LEU A 75 1.38 -4.10 8.69
C LEU A 75 1.75 -4.45 7.25
N ALA A 76 2.83 -3.85 6.75
CA ALA A 76 3.36 -4.16 5.43
C ALA A 76 4.26 -5.41 5.52
N GLY A 77 3.68 -6.59 5.37
CA GLY A 77 4.41 -7.85 5.30
C GLY A 77 5.17 -8.01 3.98
N TYR A 78 6.24 -8.77 4.03
CA TYR A 78 7.06 -9.11 2.85
C TYR A 78 7.02 -10.61 2.53
N THR A 79 6.13 -11.35 3.18
CA THR A 79 5.86 -12.78 2.94
C THR A 79 4.79 -12.97 1.85
N GLY A 80 4.60 -14.23 1.46
CA GLY A 80 3.68 -14.63 0.41
C GLY A 80 4.44 -15.15 -0.80
N HIS A 81 4.33 -14.43 -1.94
CA HIS A 81 4.95 -14.80 -3.23
C HIS A 81 4.56 -16.20 -3.74
N PHE A 82 3.40 -16.69 -3.34
CA PHE A 82 2.95 -18.07 -3.51
C PHE A 82 2.96 -18.59 -4.95
N SER A 83 2.69 -17.74 -5.94
CA SER A 83 2.75 -18.16 -7.35
C SER A 83 4.17 -18.46 -7.86
N SER A 84 5.18 -17.91 -7.18
CA SER A 84 6.60 -17.98 -7.59
C SER A 84 7.41 -19.04 -6.84
N LEU A 85 6.85 -19.62 -5.77
CA LEU A 85 7.51 -20.53 -4.84
C LEU A 85 7.09 -21.98 -5.11
N ASN A 86 7.93 -22.93 -4.71
CA ASN A 86 7.55 -24.35 -4.63
C ASN A 86 6.69 -24.63 -3.37
N ASP A 87 6.19 -25.85 -3.19
CA ASP A 87 5.26 -26.15 -2.10
C ASP A 87 5.89 -26.02 -0.70
N GLU A 88 7.15 -26.41 -0.52
CA GLU A 88 7.89 -26.29 0.76
C GLU A 88 8.10 -24.80 1.11
N GLU A 89 8.50 -24.01 0.14
CA GLU A 89 8.64 -22.55 0.30
C GLU A 89 7.29 -21.86 0.59
N CYS A 90 6.20 -22.32 -0.05
CA CYS A 90 4.87 -21.82 0.25
C CYS A 90 4.41 -22.13 1.67
N GLU A 91 4.68 -23.34 2.19
CA GLU A 91 4.38 -23.67 3.60
C GLU A 91 5.22 -22.82 4.56
N THR A 92 6.50 -22.55 4.23
CA THR A 92 7.34 -21.61 4.99
C THR A 92 6.72 -20.20 4.99
N ALA A 93 6.29 -19.71 3.84
CA ALA A 93 5.61 -18.40 3.73
C ALA A 93 4.29 -18.33 4.51
N LEU A 94 3.55 -19.45 4.63
CA LEU A 94 2.38 -19.55 5.50
C LEU A 94 2.76 -19.43 6.99
N GLU A 95 3.86 -20.06 7.42
CA GLU A 95 4.33 -19.90 8.80
C GLU A 95 4.78 -18.46 9.10
N GLU A 96 5.43 -17.81 8.15
CA GLU A 96 5.77 -16.38 8.25
C GLU A 96 4.50 -15.52 8.35
N PHE A 97 3.49 -15.81 7.53
CA PHE A 97 2.19 -15.14 7.62
C PHE A 97 1.55 -15.31 8.99
N ARG A 98 1.57 -16.51 9.58
CA ARG A 98 1.05 -16.75 10.93
C ARG A 98 1.79 -15.96 12.01
N LYS A 99 3.11 -15.79 11.86
CA LYS A 99 3.88 -14.92 12.76
C LYS A 99 3.42 -13.47 12.63
N LEU A 100 3.25 -12.99 11.39
CA LEU A 100 2.76 -11.65 11.10
C LEU A 100 1.34 -11.43 11.65
N LEU A 101 0.46 -12.43 11.53
CA LEU A 101 -0.90 -12.39 12.07
C LEU A 101 -0.89 -12.24 13.60
N ARG A 102 -0.05 -13.00 14.32
CA ARG A 102 0.13 -12.84 15.78
C ARG A 102 0.62 -11.45 16.16
N ILE A 103 1.52 -10.87 15.38
CA ILE A 103 1.97 -9.48 15.58
C ILE A 103 0.80 -8.50 15.42
N ALA A 104 -0.02 -8.67 14.39
CA ALA A 104 -1.19 -7.83 14.15
C ALA A 104 -2.22 -7.94 15.29
N GLU A 105 -2.46 -9.13 15.81
CA GLU A 105 -3.34 -9.36 16.97
C GLU A 105 -2.85 -8.59 18.21
N VAL A 106 -1.56 -8.69 18.53
CA VAL A 106 -0.96 -7.99 19.69
C VAL A 106 -1.05 -6.47 19.53
N LEU A 107 -0.82 -5.95 18.33
CA LEU A 107 -0.91 -4.53 18.02
C LEU A 107 -2.36 -4.05 17.79
N SER A 108 -3.34 -4.95 17.71
CA SER A 108 -4.71 -4.66 17.29
C SER A 108 -4.78 -3.96 15.93
N VAL A 109 -3.93 -4.36 14.99
CA VAL A 109 -3.86 -3.78 13.64
C VAL A 109 -4.89 -4.45 12.74
N PRO A 110 -5.74 -3.68 12.03
CA PRO A 110 -6.86 -4.24 11.27
C PRO A 110 -6.47 -4.88 9.94
N CYS A 111 -5.27 -4.59 9.41
CA CYS A 111 -4.90 -5.01 8.06
C CYS A 111 -3.46 -5.52 8.00
N ILE A 112 -3.25 -6.56 7.17
CA ILE A 112 -1.92 -7.12 6.86
C ILE A 112 -1.76 -7.19 5.34
N ARG A 113 -0.66 -6.63 4.80
CA ARG A 113 -0.28 -6.82 3.41
C ARG A 113 0.54 -8.10 3.26
N VAL A 114 0.25 -8.87 2.18
CA VAL A 114 1.09 -9.97 1.67
C VAL A 114 1.23 -9.84 0.16
N PHE A 115 2.20 -10.55 -0.43
CA PHE A 115 2.41 -10.58 -1.88
C PHE A 115 1.83 -11.85 -2.51
N PRO A 116 1.17 -11.75 -3.69
CA PRO A 116 0.66 -12.92 -4.40
C PRO A 116 1.79 -13.69 -5.12
N GLY A 117 2.90 -13.00 -5.43
CA GLY A 117 4.01 -13.45 -6.26
C GLY A 117 3.92 -12.92 -7.70
N GLY A 118 4.85 -13.38 -8.52
CA GLY A 118 4.92 -13.09 -9.95
C GLY A 118 4.45 -14.25 -10.83
N PRO A 119 4.67 -14.17 -12.14
CA PRO A 119 5.29 -13.05 -12.88
C PRO A 119 4.39 -11.83 -12.98
N ASN A 120 4.83 -10.80 -13.75
CA ASN A 120 3.98 -9.66 -14.12
C ASN A 120 2.62 -10.13 -14.65
N ALA A 121 1.55 -9.41 -14.36
CA ALA A 121 0.19 -9.78 -14.75
C ALA A 121 0.05 -10.06 -16.26
N PHE A 122 0.75 -9.31 -17.12
CA PHE A 122 0.73 -9.49 -18.58
C PHE A 122 1.52 -10.72 -19.07
N LEU A 123 2.30 -11.38 -18.22
CA LEU A 123 3.02 -12.63 -18.49
C LEU A 123 2.40 -13.82 -17.75
N ALA A 124 1.46 -13.56 -16.84
CA ALA A 124 0.91 -14.59 -15.98
C ALA A 124 -0.09 -15.47 -16.72
N GLU A 125 0.02 -16.76 -16.49
CA GLU A 125 -0.92 -17.79 -16.94
C GLU A 125 -1.90 -18.14 -15.81
N ASP A 126 -2.97 -18.88 -16.13
CA ASP A 126 -4.00 -19.29 -15.16
C ASP A 126 -3.38 -20.02 -13.95
N GLN A 127 -2.44 -20.92 -14.20
CA GLN A 127 -1.76 -21.69 -13.14
C GLN A 127 -1.08 -20.83 -12.07
N HIS A 128 -0.57 -19.65 -12.43
CA HIS A 128 0.05 -18.73 -11.45
C HIS A 128 -1.01 -18.15 -10.51
N TYR A 129 -2.16 -17.73 -11.06
CA TYR A 129 -3.27 -17.22 -10.26
C TYR A 129 -3.92 -18.31 -9.40
N GLU A 130 -4.12 -19.51 -9.95
CA GLU A 130 -4.69 -20.65 -9.22
C GLU A 130 -3.83 -21.04 -8.04
N ARG A 131 -2.49 -21.08 -8.25
CA ARG A 131 -1.54 -21.36 -7.20
C ARG A 131 -1.54 -20.29 -6.11
N ALA A 132 -1.47 -19.02 -6.47
CA ALA A 132 -1.57 -17.92 -5.51
C ALA A 132 -2.88 -17.98 -4.72
N ALA A 133 -4.01 -18.17 -5.40
CA ALA A 133 -5.32 -18.26 -4.79
C ALA A 133 -5.46 -19.44 -3.82
N HIS A 134 -4.82 -20.60 -4.13
CA HIS A 134 -4.80 -21.75 -3.24
C HIS A 134 -4.25 -21.42 -1.84
N TYR A 135 -3.10 -20.75 -1.79
CA TYR A 135 -2.45 -20.40 -0.52
C TYR A 135 -3.07 -19.17 0.13
N LEU A 136 -3.47 -18.18 -0.66
CA LEU A 136 -4.16 -16.98 -0.15
C LEU A 136 -5.49 -17.32 0.53
N ARG A 137 -6.23 -18.33 0.06
CA ARG A 137 -7.45 -18.80 0.77
C ARG A 137 -7.15 -19.28 2.18
N LYS A 138 -6.01 -19.95 2.41
CA LYS A 138 -5.60 -20.34 3.77
C LYS A 138 -5.33 -19.10 4.62
N CYS A 139 -4.58 -18.14 4.09
CA CYS A 139 -4.31 -16.87 4.77
C CYS A 139 -5.59 -16.08 5.09
N ILE A 140 -6.54 -16.02 4.15
CA ILE A 140 -7.82 -15.30 4.33
C ILE A 140 -8.61 -15.91 5.49
N ILE A 141 -8.75 -17.23 5.53
CA ILE A 141 -9.48 -17.91 6.61
C ILE A 141 -8.88 -17.60 7.98
N GLU A 142 -7.56 -17.76 8.13
CA GLU A 142 -6.85 -17.50 9.38
C GLU A 142 -6.93 -16.01 9.78
N ALA A 143 -6.85 -15.08 8.81
CA ALA A 143 -6.98 -13.64 9.05
C ALA A 143 -8.39 -13.25 9.49
N GLU A 144 -9.44 -13.79 8.84
CA GLU A 144 -10.85 -13.55 9.20
C GLU A 144 -11.16 -14.04 10.62
N GLU A 145 -10.62 -15.20 11.03
CA GLU A 145 -10.75 -15.72 12.40
C GLU A 145 -10.13 -14.78 13.46
N SER A 146 -9.08 -14.04 13.08
CA SER A 146 -8.41 -13.04 13.93
C SER A 146 -9.02 -11.63 13.79
N GLY A 147 -10.03 -11.45 12.95
CA GLY A 147 -10.62 -10.12 12.69
C GLY A 147 -9.72 -9.17 11.91
N VAL A 148 -8.73 -9.71 11.18
CA VAL A 148 -7.75 -8.96 10.38
C VAL A 148 -8.09 -9.11 8.90
N GLN A 149 -8.04 -8.01 8.14
CA GLN A 149 -8.21 -8.04 6.69
C GLN A 149 -6.87 -8.30 5.99
N LEU A 150 -6.87 -9.27 5.06
CA LEU A 150 -5.73 -9.51 4.20
C LEU A 150 -5.73 -8.50 3.04
N LEU A 151 -4.59 -7.85 2.79
CA LEU A 151 -4.42 -6.89 1.70
C LEU A 151 -3.41 -7.40 0.67
N ILE A 152 -3.73 -7.18 -0.60
CA ILE A 152 -2.79 -7.30 -1.73
C ILE A 152 -2.55 -5.91 -2.31
N GLU A 153 -1.30 -5.53 -2.41
CA GLU A 153 -0.92 -4.30 -3.09
C GLU A 153 -0.95 -4.50 -4.61
N ILE A 154 -1.54 -3.54 -5.33
CA ILE A 154 -1.37 -3.46 -6.79
C ILE A 154 0.05 -2.99 -7.03
N HIS A 155 0.93 -3.92 -7.41
CA HIS A 155 2.37 -3.72 -7.43
C HIS A 155 2.97 -4.24 -8.74
N ASN A 156 3.84 -3.43 -9.34
CA ASN A 156 4.60 -3.82 -10.53
C ASN A 156 5.42 -5.11 -10.26
N GLN A 157 5.63 -5.91 -11.30
CA GLN A 157 6.30 -7.21 -11.23
C GLN A 157 5.60 -8.28 -10.37
N THR A 158 4.31 -8.15 -10.15
CA THR A 158 3.50 -9.18 -9.48
C THR A 158 2.33 -9.64 -10.36
N LEU A 159 1.57 -10.64 -9.87
CA LEU A 159 0.31 -11.06 -10.52
C LEU A 159 -0.75 -9.95 -10.53
N VAL A 160 -0.62 -8.94 -9.66
CA VAL A 160 -1.61 -7.90 -9.46
C VAL A 160 -0.98 -6.54 -9.78
N GLU A 161 -1.03 -6.16 -11.05
CA GLU A 161 -0.49 -4.89 -11.55
C GLU A 161 -1.56 -3.85 -11.90
N ASP A 162 -2.84 -4.27 -11.95
CA ASP A 162 -3.99 -3.42 -12.25
C ASP A 162 -5.27 -3.90 -11.55
N ALA A 163 -6.36 -3.14 -11.68
CA ALA A 163 -7.63 -3.49 -11.08
C ALA A 163 -8.26 -4.76 -11.67
N ASP A 164 -7.99 -5.11 -12.94
CA ASP A 164 -8.51 -6.33 -13.57
C ASP A 164 -7.83 -7.57 -12.99
N SER A 165 -6.52 -7.57 -12.88
CA SER A 165 -5.75 -8.65 -12.26
C SER A 165 -6.07 -8.81 -10.77
N ALA A 166 -6.33 -7.69 -10.06
CA ALA A 166 -6.80 -7.70 -8.69
C ALA A 166 -8.15 -8.42 -8.55
N LEU A 167 -9.14 -8.06 -9.36
CA LEU A 167 -10.47 -8.69 -9.32
C LEU A 167 -10.44 -10.14 -9.78
N ARG A 168 -9.58 -10.50 -10.73
CA ARG A 168 -9.35 -11.89 -11.11
C ARG A 168 -8.87 -12.73 -9.92
N LEU A 169 -7.87 -12.22 -9.17
CA LEU A 169 -7.37 -12.91 -7.98
C LEU A 169 -8.45 -13.01 -6.89
N LEU A 170 -9.23 -11.95 -6.68
CA LEU A 170 -10.36 -11.93 -5.75
C LEU A 170 -11.39 -13.02 -6.09
N GLU A 171 -11.80 -13.14 -7.34
CA GLU A 171 -12.75 -14.17 -7.79
C GLU A 171 -12.21 -15.57 -7.48
N LEU A 172 -10.95 -15.84 -7.79
CA LEU A 172 -10.30 -17.13 -7.53
C LEU A 172 -10.13 -17.42 -6.04
N THR A 173 -10.07 -16.41 -5.18
CA THR A 173 -10.00 -16.60 -3.71
C THR A 173 -11.37 -16.78 -3.07
N GLY A 174 -12.46 -16.60 -3.80
CA GLY A 174 -13.83 -16.78 -3.30
C GLY A 174 -14.66 -15.50 -3.20
N GLY A 175 -14.13 -14.36 -3.68
CA GLY A 175 -14.88 -13.10 -3.81
C GLY A 175 -15.02 -12.29 -2.53
N SER A 176 -14.40 -12.71 -1.43
CA SER A 176 -14.43 -12.01 -0.12
C SER A 176 -13.13 -12.18 0.64
N GLY A 177 -13.00 -11.49 1.79
CA GLY A 177 -11.86 -11.62 2.71
C GLY A 177 -10.58 -10.93 2.24
N LEU A 178 -10.50 -10.52 0.97
CA LEU A 178 -9.35 -9.87 0.37
C LEU A 178 -9.64 -8.40 0.06
N GLY A 179 -8.77 -7.50 0.51
CA GLY A 179 -8.76 -6.10 0.14
C GLY A 179 -7.56 -5.75 -0.73
N PHE A 180 -7.63 -4.59 -1.39
CA PHE A 180 -6.53 -4.12 -2.23
C PHE A 180 -6.00 -2.78 -1.75
N ILE A 181 -4.67 -2.65 -1.87
CA ILE A 181 -3.97 -1.38 -1.76
C ILE A 181 -3.83 -0.83 -3.17
N HIS A 182 -4.45 0.32 -3.44
CA HIS A 182 -4.26 1.04 -4.70
C HIS A 182 -2.97 1.86 -4.61
N ASP A 183 -2.00 1.57 -5.45
CA ASP A 183 -0.75 2.30 -5.55
C ASP A 183 -0.58 2.86 -6.96
N ALA A 184 -0.85 4.16 -7.10
CA ALA A 184 -0.79 4.85 -8.38
C ALA A 184 0.63 4.88 -8.97
N GLY A 185 1.69 4.92 -8.14
CA GLY A 185 3.08 4.88 -8.59
C GLY A 185 3.44 3.54 -9.22
N ASN A 186 3.12 2.43 -8.56
CA ASN A 186 3.31 1.08 -9.09
C ASN A 186 2.51 0.87 -10.38
N MET A 187 1.27 1.35 -10.42
CA MET A 187 0.41 1.25 -11.60
C MET A 187 0.92 2.10 -12.78
N TYR A 188 1.49 3.29 -12.50
CA TYR A 188 2.18 4.10 -13.50
C TYR A 188 3.39 3.36 -14.10
N ILE A 189 4.21 2.71 -13.28
CA ILE A 189 5.33 1.88 -13.73
C ILE A 189 4.83 0.75 -14.63
N SER A 190 3.75 0.09 -14.26
CA SER A 190 3.13 -1.00 -15.06
C SER A 190 2.45 -0.51 -16.33
N GLY A 191 2.26 0.81 -16.50
CA GLY A 191 1.64 1.42 -17.66
C GLY A 191 0.14 1.14 -17.79
N VAL A 192 -0.56 1.08 -16.66
CA VAL A 192 -2.00 0.78 -16.55
C VAL A 192 -2.79 1.97 -16.04
N ASP A 193 -4.13 1.91 -16.10
CA ASP A 193 -4.98 2.95 -15.50
C ASP A 193 -4.89 2.93 -13.97
N TYR A 194 -4.56 4.08 -13.40
CA TYR A 194 -4.48 4.33 -11.95
C TYR A 194 -5.39 5.48 -11.50
N GLY A 195 -6.30 5.92 -12.36
CA GLY A 195 -7.19 7.04 -12.13
C GLY A 195 -8.57 6.64 -11.62
N GLU A 196 -9.59 7.33 -12.14
CA GLU A 196 -10.97 7.14 -11.72
C GLU A 196 -11.50 5.74 -12.06
N ALA A 197 -11.13 5.18 -13.22
CA ALA A 197 -11.64 3.89 -13.66
C ALA A 197 -11.15 2.75 -12.77
N SER A 198 -9.87 2.74 -12.36
CA SER A 198 -9.31 1.74 -11.44
C SER A 198 -9.98 1.79 -10.06
N VAL A 199 -10.17 3.00 -9.49
CA VAL A 199 -10.86 3.18 -8.20
C VAL A 199 -12.30 2.67 -8.25
N ARG A 200 -13.05 3.03 -9.30
CA ARG A 200 -14.43 2.55 -9.48
C ARG A 200 -14.50 1.03 -9.63
N LYS A 201 -13.57 0.45 -10.36
CA LYS A 201 -13.51 -1.00 -10.62
C LYS A 201 -13.24 -1.77 -9.33
N LEU A 202 -12.31 -1.33 -8.49
CA LEU A 202 -12.04 -1.93 -7.18
C LEU A 202 -13.24 -1.79 -6.23
N GLY A 203 -13.96 -0.67 -6.29
CA GLY A 203 -15.19 -0.45 -5.52
C GLY A 203 -14.97 -0.66 -4.01
N SER A 204 -15.77 -1.53 -3.39
CA SER A 204 -15.67 -1.85 -1.96
C SER A 204 -14.44 -2.66 -1.56
N HIS A 205 -13.69 -3.19 -2.52
CA HIS A 205 -12.44 -3.94 -2.29
C HIS A 205 -11.22 -3.03 -2.21
N LEU A 206 -11.37 -1.72 -2.49
CA LEU A 206 -10.34 -0.71 -2.22
C LEU A 206 -10.28 -0.45 -0.70
N SER A 207 -9.32 -1.06 -0.04
CA SER A 207 -9.21 -1.03 1.43
C SER A 207 -8.12 -0.07 1.93
N HIS A 208 -7.09 0.18 1.13
CA HIS A 208 -5.97 1.05 1.49
C HIS A 208 -5.40 1.74 0.24
N ILE A 209 -4.66 2.82 0.44
CA ILE A 209 -4.03 3.57 -0.66
C ILE A 209 -2.58 3.86 -0.29
N HIS A 210 -1.66 3.55 -1.21
CA HIS A 210 -0.29 4.05 -1.16
C HIS A 210 -0.13 5.24 -2.11
N ILE A 211 0.60 6.23 -1.66
CA ILE A 211 0.89 7.46 -2.41
C ILE A 211 2.40 7.58 -2.57
N LYS A 212 2.84 7.52 -3.81
CA LYS A 212 4.22 7.81 -4.22
C LYS A 212 4.24 8.36 -5.62
N ASP A 213 5.28 9.09 -5.98
CA ASP A 213 5.44 9.67 -7.31
C ASP A 213 6.70 9.16 -8.00
N GLU A 214 6.54 8.85 -9.26
CA GLU A 214 7.53 8.20 -10.11
C GLU A 214 7.63 8.93 -11.43
N LYS A 215 8.80 8.87 -12.05
CA LYS A 215 8.98 9.26 -13.45
C LYS A 215 9.83 8.25 -14.20
N ARG A 216 9.49 8.05 -15.48
CA ARG A 216 10.36 7.31 -16.40
C ARG A 216 11.57 8.16 -16.76
N ILE A 217 12.73 7.53 -16.81
CA ILE A 217 13.99 8.20 -17.19
C ILE A 217 14.68 7.45 -18.33
N ALA A 218 15.50 8.18 -19.11
CA ALA A 218 16.24 7.62 -20.23
C ALA A 218 17.61 7.05 -19.84
N ILE A 219 18.10 7.32 -18.63
CA ILE A 219 19.46 7.00 -18.20
C ILE A 219 19.39 6.02 -17.03
N GLU A 220 19.89 4.80 -17.22
CA GLU A 220 20.11 3.85 -16.15
C GLU A 220 21.28 4.29 -15.26
N GLY A 221 21.19 3.97 -13.95
CA GLY A 221 22.29 4.18 -12.98
C GLY A 221 22.38 5.59 -12.39
N ALA A 222 21.39 6.47 -12.63
CA ALA A 222 21.27 7.70 -11.85
C ALA A 222 20.95 7.37 -10.38
N GLU A 223 21.42 8.18 -9.43
CA GLU A 223 21.13 8.00 -8.01
C GLU A 223 19.61 7.98 -7.78
N GLY A 224 19.12 6.96 -7.03
CA GLY A 224 17.70 6.73 -6.78
C GLY A 224 16.94 6.16 -7.99
N SER A 225 17.63 5.81 -9.09
CA SER A 225 16.99 5.11 -10.21
C SER A 225 16.94 3.60 -10.01
N PHE A 226 15.93 2.99 -10.62
CA PHE A 226 15.76 1.54 -10.66
C PHE A 226 15.19 1.11 -12.01
N THR A 227 15.28 -0.17 -12.35
CA THR A 227 14.72 -0.72 -13.57
C THR A 227 13.60 -1.69 -13.29
N ASN A 228 12.58 -1.67 -14.15
CA ASN A 228 11.46 -2.61 -14.10
C ASN A 228 11.19 -3.21 -15.47
N ARG A 229 10.71 -4.46 -15.45
CA ARG A 229 10.16 -5.10 -16.63
C ARG A 229 8.73 -4.61 -16.83
N THR A 230 8.48 -3.98 -17.95
CA THR A 230 7.17 -3.52 -18.37
C THR A 230 6.72 -4.24 -19.64
N ARG A 231 5.54 -3.92 -20.15
CA ARG A 231 5.05 -4.42 -21.44
C ARG A 231 5.92 -3.95 -22.62
N HIS A 232 6.76 -2.94 -22.43
CA HIS A 232 7.65 -2.36 -23.43
C HIS A 232 9.12 -2.83 -23.30
N GLY A 233 9.39 -3.73 -22.36
CA GLY A 233 10.74 -4.24 -22.07
C GLY A 233 11.25 -3.79 -20.70
N ILE A 234 12.57 -3.69 -20.57
CA ILE A 234 13.19 -3.13 -19.36
C ILE A 234 13.22 -1.61 -19.51
N GLU A 235 12.63 -0.92 -18.56
CA GLU A 235 12.58 0.54 -18.52
C GLU A 235 13.11 1.06 -17.19
N ALA A 236 13.69 2.25 -17.20
CA ALA A 236 14.26 2.89 -16.03
C ALA A 236 13.31 3.94 -15.46
N PHE A 237 13.22 3.96 -14.14
CA PHE A 237 12.38 4.86 -13.37
C PHE A 237 13.16 5.48 -12.22
N MET A 238 12.63 6.56 -11.68
CA MET A 238 13.15 7.23 -10.49
C MET A 238 11.97 7.65 -9.62
N GLN A 239 12.08 7.40 -8.32
CA GLN A 239 11.15 7.97 -7.37
C GLN A 239 11.38 9.47 -7.20
N CYS A 240 10.29 10.21 -7.10
CA CYS A 240 10.28 11.66 -6.95
C CYS A 240 9.54 12.04 -5.66
N ARG A 241 9.77 13.25 -5.17
CA ARG A 241 8.83 13.84 -4.21
C ARG A 241 7.50 14.06 -4.91
N LEU A 242 6.42 13.98 -4.15
CA LEU A 242 5.06 14.08 -4.68
C LEU A 242 4.84 15.37 -5.48
N GLY A 243 4.34 15.23 -6.70
CA GLY A 243 4.13 16.32 -7.65
C GLY A 243 5.36 16.74 -8.46
N GLU A 244 6.53 16.12 -8.25
CA GLU A 244 7.75 16.34 -9.04
C GLU A 244 8.00 15.22 -10.06
N GLY A 245 7.20 14.16 -10.01
CA GLY A 245 7.22 13.04 -10.93
C GLY A 245 6.24 13.18 -12.09
N SER A 246 5.70 12.05 -12.51
CA SER A 246 4.77 11.95 -13.64
C SER A 246 3.43 11.33 -13.27
N VAL A 247 3.22 10.96 -12.00
CA VAL A 247 1.96 10.36 -11.54
C VAL A 247 0.94 11.44 -11.23
N ASP A 248 -0.10 11.56 -12.06
CA ASP A 248 -1.21 12.48 -11.76
C ASP A 248 -2.22 11.82 -10.80
N HIS A 249 -2.11 12.10 -9.53
CA HIS A 249 -3.00 11.56 -8.50
C HIS A 249 -4.41 12.19 -8.50
N ARG A 250 -4.62 13.35 -9.13
CA ARG A 250 -5.90 14.09 -9.04
C ARG A 250 -7.12 13.30 -9.49
N PRO A 251 -7.12 12.52 -10.60
CA PRO A 251 -8.28 11.70 -10.99
C PRO A 251 -8.60 10.62 -9.96
N MET A 252 -7.58 9.95 -9.41
CA MET A 252 -7.73 8.95 -8.35
C MET A 252 -8.28 9.59 -7.08
N LEU A 253 -7.69 10.70 -6.59
CA LEU A 253 -8.14 11.41 -5.40
C LEU A 253 -9.60 11.90 -5.55
N ALA A 254 -9.99 12.38 -6.73
CA ALA A 254 -11.36 12.77 -7.01
C ALA A 254 -12.33 11.60 -6.89
N ALA A 255 -11.99 10.45 -7.45
CA ALA A 255 -12.81 9.23 -7.38
C ALA A 255 -12.93 8.72 -5.93
N VAL A 256 -11.83 8.70 -5.19
CA VAL A 256 -11.78 8.29 -3.78
C VAL A 256 -12.67 9.17 -2.91
N LEU A 257 -12.57 10.50 -3.05
CA LEU A 257 -13.41 11.46 -2.30
C LEU A 257 -14.91 11.31 -2.63
N MET A 258 -15.25 10.86 -3.85
CA MET A 258 -16.64 10.67 -4.30
C MET A 258 -17.19 9.28 -3.99
N SER A 259 -16.34 8.29 -3.73
CA SER A 259 -16.77 6.92 -3.44
C SER A 259 -17.26 6.71 -2.00
N GLY A 260 -16.98 7.66 -1.11
CA GLY A 260 -17.21 7.50 0.32
C GLY A 260 -16.13 6.65 1.00
N TYR A 261 -14.95 6.54 0.39
CA TYR A 261 -13.80 5.84 0.96
C TYR A 261 -13.52 6.30 2.40
N ALA A 262 -13.28 5.33 3.27
CA ALA A 262 -13.09 5.56 4.71
C ALA A 262 -11.79 4.95 5.24
N GLY A 263 -10.94 4.44 4.35
CA GLY A 263 -9.64 3.88 4.71
C GLY A 263 -8.55 4.93 4.85
N TRP A 264 -7.31 4.48 4.84
CA TRP A 264 -6.11 5.28 5.04
C TRP A 264 -5.38 5.55 3.72
N MET A 265 -4.63 6.64 3.68
CA MET A 265 -3.61 6.88 2.66
C MET A 265 -2.24 6.87 3.34
N THR A 266 -1.34 6.02 2.88
CA THR A 266 0.05 5.92 3.35
C THR A 266 0.99 6.54 2.34
N LEU A 267 1.86 7.46 2.79
CA LEU A 267 2.90 8.06 1.97
C LEU A 267 4.13 7.15 1.95
N GLU A 268 4.50 6.68 0.77
CA GLU A 268 5.62 5.76 0.53
C GLU A 268 6.66 6.42 -0.40
N CYS A 269 7.47 7.32 0.14
CA CYS A 269 8.48 8.03 -0.63
C CYS A 269 9.88 7.48 -0.37
N ALA A 270 10.60 7.12 -1.42
CA ALA A 270 12.03 6.78 -1.39
C ALA A 270 12.87 7.65 -2.34
N ALA A 271 12.37 8.83 -2.72
CA ALA A 271 13.13 9.81 -3.50
C ALA A 271 14.47 10.13 -2.83
N PRO A 272 15.54 10.47 -3.59
CA PRO A 272 16.90 10.69 -3.08
C PRO A 272 17.04 12.03 -2.34
N PHE A 273 16.28 12.20 -1.28
CA PHE A 273 16.33 13.33 -0.34
C PHE A 273 16.37 12.80 1.10
N PRO A 274 16.82 13.60 2.07
CA PRO A 274 16.77 13.21 3.47
C PRO A 274 15.36 12.75 3.87
N PRO A 275 15.20 11.60 4.55
CA PRO A 275 13.89 10.98 4.77
C PRO A 275 12.85 11.89 5.43
N LYS A 276 13.24 12.64 6.47
CA LYS A 276 12.36 13.58 7.17
C LYS A 276 11.89 14.72 6.25
N GLU A 277 12.81 15.26 5.42
CA GLU A 277 12.50 16.37 4.50
C GLU A 277 11.53 15.91 3.40
N ARG A 278 11.77 14.73 2.78
CA ARG A 278 10.90 14.23 1.73
C ARG A 278 9.50 13.91 2.24
N LEU A 279 9.37 13.31 3.42
CA LEU A 279 8.05 13.04 4.01
C LEU A 279 7.31 14.31 4.42
N ALA A 280 8.01 15.32 4.97
CA ALA A 280 7.40 16.61 5.26
C ALA A 280 6.88 17.30 4.00
N TYR A 281 7.65 17.24 2.91
CA TYR A 281 7.25 17.77 1.62
C TYR A 281 6.05 17.04 1.05
N ASP A 282 6.06 15.71 1.04
CA ASP A 282 4.99 14.88 0.48
C ASP A 282 3.69 15.03 1.28
N LEU A 283 3.78 15.16 2.61
CA LEU A 283 2.61 15.42 3.45
C LEU A 283 1.95 16.75 3.08
N ALA A 284 2.72 17.83 2.98
CA ALA A 284 2.18 19.13 2.59
C ALA A 284 1.59 19.12 1.17
N GLU A 285 2.22 18.39 0.25
CA GLU A 285 1.76 18.30 -1.14
C GLU A 285 0.47 17.48 -1.27
N ILE A 286 0.33 16.33 -0.59
CA ILE A 286 -0.91 15.54 -0.66
C ILE A 286 -2.08 16.31 -0.03
N GLU A 287 -1.87 17.02 1.07
CA GLU A 287 -2.90 17.87 1.67
C GLU A 287 -3.34 18.97 0.71
N ARG A 288 -2.40 19.62 0.03
CA ARG A 288 -2.68 20.62 -1.01
C ARG A 288 -3.50 20.04 -2.17
N GLN A 289 -3.13 18.84 -2.66
CA GLN A 289 -3.84 18.17 -3.75
C GLN A 289 -5.26 17.78 -3.33
N LEU A 290 -5.45 17.21 -2.15
CA LEU A 290 -6.75 16.86 -1.60
C LEU A 290 -7.66 18.09 -1.46
N GLU A 291 -7.11 19.21 -0.98
CA GLU A 291 -7.88 20.46 -0.87
C GLU A 291 -8.26 21.02 -2.24
N ALA A 292 -7.35 21.01 -3.21
CA ALA A 292 -7.62 21.46 -4.58
C ALA A 292 -8.75 20.62 -5.22
N VAL A 293 -8.71 19.30 -5.10
CA VAL A 293 -9.76 18.40 -5.61
C VAL A 293 -11.11 18.67 -4.93
N ARG A 294 -11.12 18.86 -3.60
CA ARG A 294 -12.35 19.22 -2.86
C ARG A 294 -12.96 20.53 -3.33
N LYS A 295 -12.15 21.56 -3.60
CA LYS A 295 -12.62 22.87 -4.11
C LYS A 295 -13.29 22.72 -5.47
N VAL A 296 -12.65 22.02 -6.41
CA VAL A 296 -13.21 21.79 -7.75
C VAL A 296 -14.54 21.03 -7.68
N LYS A 297 -14.61 19.97 -6.87
CA LYS A 297 -15.83 19.17 -6.72
C LYS A 297 -16.97 19.93 -6.04
N ARG A 298 -16.69 20.80 -5.07
CA ARG A 298 -17.72 21.68 -4.47
C ARG A 298 -18.30 22.63 -5.48
N SER A 299 -17.47 23.24 -6.32
CA SER A 299 -17.94 24.16 -7.37
C SER A 299 -18.86 23.45 -8.37
N SER A 300 -18.50 22.25 -8.83
CA SER A 300 -19.29 21.46 -9.78
C SER A 300 -20.61 20.88 -9.22
N LEU A 301 -20.83 20.92 -7.91
CA LEU A 301 -22.08 20.50 -7.27
C LEU A 301 -23.04 21.67 -7.03
N LEU A 302 -22.57 22.89 -7.21
CA LEU A 302 -23.37 24.13 -7.05
C LEU A 302 -23.91 24.68 -8.38
N GLU A 303 -23.41 24.14 -9.50
CA GLU A 303 -23.90 24.36 -10.87
C GLU A 303 -24.95 23.30 -11.25
#